data_5acd76b47fab74eb3701e0929c47a6d2
#
_entry.id   5acd76b47fab74eb3701e0929c47a6d2
#
_cell.length_a   1.000
_cell.length_b   1.000
_cell.length_c   1.000
_cell.angle_alpha   90.00
_cell.angle_beta   90.00
_cell.angle_gamma   90.00
#
_symmetry.space_group_name_H-M   'P 1'
#
loop_
_entity.id
_entity.type
_entity.pdbx_description
1 polymer ?
#
loop_
_entity_poly.entity_id
_entity_poly.type
_entity_poly.pdbx_seq_one_letter_code
_entity_poly.pdbx_strand_id
1 'polypeptide(L)'
;LDFTLCAITGPRSESPVSWNHRKYFRECRRHNVRMWIDGNGPVECLVLDDPELTLVCCGDLFGLEPSANIAAYLARSYLEKGDGFVSGLRGTFAIVVYDHTCHTLKAWIDHFGAERLVFTEVEGSLAIGTNIRSVLAISGKRPIIRPAAIQEYLQYTCIPAPNTIYQGVFKVPPGHVLTSRSTTTRPCATAFAGS
;
A
#
# COMPACT_ATOMS: atom_id res chain seq x y z
N LEU A 1 4.62 7.39 13.99
CA LEU A 1 5.35 6.88 12.82
C LEU A 1 5.17 7.86 11.66
N ASP A 2 6.26 8.56 11.33
CA ASP A 2 6.26 9.66 10.35
C ASP A 2 6.80 9.18 9.01
N PHE A 3 6.23 8.13 8.45
CA PHE A 3 6.60 7.77 7.12
C PHE A 3 5.37 7.67 6.20
N THR A 4 5.57 7.88 4.92
CA THR A 4 4.54 7.82 3.90
C THR A 4 4.99 6.92 2.76
N LEU A 5 4.27 5.83 2.56
CA LEU A 5 4.34 5.04 1.34
C LEU A 5 3.19 5.43 0.43
N CYS A 6 3.49 5.65 -0.85
CA CYS A 6 2.48 5.83 -1.88
C CYS A 6 2.89 5.14 -3.16
N ALA A 7 1.93 4.57 -3.86
CA ALA A 7 2.11 4.02 -5.19
C ALA A 7 0.95 4.42 -6.09
N ILE A 8 1.22 4.63 -7.37
CA ILE A 8 0.22 4.82 -8.41
C ILE A 8 0.55 3.91 -9.60
N THR A 9 -0.46 3.27 -10.17
CA THR A 9 -0.34 2.44 -11.37
C THR A 9 -1.20 2.99 -12.50
N GLY A 10 -0.92 2.57 -13.73
CA GLY A 10 -1.71 2.93 -14.91
C GLY A 10 -1.30 4.25 -15.56
N PRO A 11 -2.19 4.84 -16.39
CA PRO A 11 -1.86 6.01 -17.22
C PRO A 11 -1.38 7.24 -16.44
N ARG A 12 -1.75 7.35 -15.18
CA ARG A 12 -1.36 8.47 -14.29
C ARG A 12 -0.04 8.24 -13.56
N SER A 13 0.64 7.12 -13.76
CA SER A 13 1.92 6.82 -13.11
C SER A 13 3.02 7.85 -13.43
N GLU A 14 2.81 8.67 -14.45
CA GLU A 14 3.72 9.74 -14.84
C GLU A 14 3.34 11.14 -14.31
N SER A 15 2.24 11.26 -13.57
CA SER A 15 1.80 12.56 -13.03
C SER A 15 2.87 13.19 -12.14
N PRO A 16 3.23 14.45 -12.40
CA PRO A 16 4.22 15.14 -11.58
C PRO A 16 3.59 15.50 -10.24
N VAL A 17 4.01 14.85 -9.19
CA VAL A 17 3.72 15.26 -7.83
C VAL A 17 5.00 15.87 -7.26
N SER A 18 4.96 17.15 -6.94
CA SER A 18 6.05 17.78 -6.20
C SER A 18 5.90 17.44 -4.72
N TRP A 19 6.82 16.65 -4.22
CA TRP A 19 6.93 16.36 -2.79
C TRP A 19 7.97 17.25 -2.15
N ASN A 20 7.70 17.75 -0.96
CA ASN A 20 8.74 18.30 -0.12
C ASN A 20 9.57 17.12 0.40
N HIS A 21 10.69 16.85 -0.27
CA HIS A 21 11.58 15.74 0.05
C HIS A 21 12.11 15.85 1.47
N ARG A 22 11.85 14.82 2.27
CA ARG A 22 12.47 14.65 3.58
C ARG A 22 13.84 13.96 3.42
N LYS A 23 14.59 13.85 4.50
CA LYS A 23 15.95 13.28 4.50
C LYS A 23 16.04 11.86 3.92
N TYR A 24 14.97 11.07 4.01
CA TYR A 24 14.89 9.68 3.55
C TYR A 24 13.80 9.52 2.49
N PHE A 25 13.98 10.15 1.36
CA PHE A 25 13.09 10.01 0.21
C PHE A 25 13.64 8.97 -0.75
N ARG A 26 12.80 8.04 -1.18
CA ARG A 26 13.08 7.10 -2.27
C ARG A 26 11.94 7.10 -3.27
N GLU A 27 12.30 7.02 -4.53
CA GLU A 27 11.38 6.84 -5.63
C GLU A 27 11.79 5.63 -6.45
N CYS A 28 10.85 4.70 -6.65
CA CYS A 28 10.97 3.58 -7.58
C CYS A 28 10.04 3.85 -8.75
N ARG A 29 10.59 3.93 -9.94
CA ARG A 29 9.83 4.18 -11.17
C ARG A 29 10.05 3.06 -12.16
N ARG A 30 8.96 2.40 -12.57
CA ARG A 30 8.92 1.40 -13.64
C ARG A 30 7.76 1.70 -14.57
N HIS A 31 7.69 1.05 -15.73
CA HIS A 31 6.77 1.36 -16.85
C HIS A 31 5.36 1.80 -16.45
N ASN A 32 4.68 1.04 -15.58
CA ASN A 32 3.29 1.28 -15.20
C ASN A 32 3.08 1.53 -13.71
N VAL A 33 4.17 1.70 -12.94
CA VAL A 33 4.08 1.96 -11.52
C VAL A 33 5.10 2.99 -11.09
N ARG A 34 4.68 3.82 -10.16
CA ARG A 34 5.55 4.77 -9.49
C ARG A 34 5.26 4.68 -8.00
N MET A 35 6.29 4.43 -7.22
CA MET A 35 6.20 4.32 -5.77
C MET A 35 7.08 5.36 -5.12
N TRP A 36 6.58 5.99 -4.08
CA TRP A 36 7.30 6.95 -3.28
C TRP A 36 7.29 6.54 -1.83
N ILE A 37 8.43 6.70 -1.20
CA ILE A 37 8.64 6.45 0.20
C ILE A 37 9.30 7.67 0.79
N ASP A 38 8.68 8.24 1.80
CA ASP A 38 9.17 9.42 2.52
C ASP A 38 9.07 9.18 4.02
N GLY A 39 10.17 9.33 4.75
CA GLY A 39 10.23 9.03 6.17
C GLY A 39 11.27 9.84 6.93
N ASN A 40 11.17 9.83 8.25
CA ASN A 40 12.10 10.51 9.15
C ASN A 40 13.25 9.63 9.64
N GLY A 41 13.24 8.33 9.33
CA GLY A 41 14.22 7.35 9.79
C GLY A 41 14.62 6.31 8.72
N PRO A 42 15.82 5.71 8.89
CA PRO A 42 16.38 4.78 7.89
C PRO A 42 15.79 3.36 7.94
N VAL A 43 15.02 3.01 8.98
CA VAL A 43 14.73 1.60 9.32
C VAL A 43 13.28 1.19 9.10
N GLU A 44 12.37 2.12 8.82
CA GLU A 44 10.93 1.83 8.87
C GLU A 44 10.35 1.33 7.54
N CYS A 45 11.12 1.33 6.47
CA CYS A 45 10.65 0.88 5.17
C CYS A 45 11.71 0.07 4.42
N LEU A 46 11.38 -1.18 4.16
CA LEU A 46 12.21 -2.10 3.41
C LEU A 46 11.80 -2.04 1.94
N VAL A 47 12.76 -1.84 1.05
CA VAL A 47 12.53 -1.73 -0.38
C VAL A 47 13.38 -2.71 -1.13
N LEU A 48 12.76 -3.48 -2.00
CA LEU A 48 13.41 -4.21 -3.06
C LEU A 48 12.88 -3.69 -4.40
N ASP A 49 13.77 -3.27 -5.28
CA ASP A 49 13.46 -2.90 -6.67
C ASP A 49 14.29 -3.78 -7.60
N ASP A 50 13.69 -4.85 -8.07
CA ASP A 50 14.24 -5.84 -8.97
C ASP A 50 13.55 -5.75 -10.33
N PRO A 51 14.15 -6.19 -11.47
CA PRO A 51 13.50 -6.19 -12.77
C PRO A 51 12.16 -6.92 -12.84
N GLU A 52 11.97 -7.95 -12.04
CA GLU A 52 10.73 -8.75 -12.01
C GLU A 52 9.73 -8.27 -10.97
N LEU A 53 10.22 -7.66 -9.88
CA LEU A 53 9.41 -7.35 -8.70
C LEU A 53 9.86 -6.06 -8.03
N THR A 54 8.93 -5.16 -7.73
CA THR A 54 9.16 -4.08 -6.77
C THR A 54 8.34 -4.36 -5.51
N LEU A 55 9.03 -4.48 -4.36
CA LEU A 55 8.41 -4.73 -3.06
C LEU A 55 8.75 -3.62 -2.09
N VAL A 56 7.74 -3.14 -1.39
CA VAL A 56 7.90 -2.21 -0.28
C VAL A 56 7.16 -2.77 0.93
N CYS A 57 7.84 -2.85 2.05
CA CYS A 57 7.29 -3.27 3.33
C CYS A 57 7.54 -2.20 4.38
N CYS A 58 6.53 -1.91 5.16
CA CYS A 58 6.52 -0.97 6.26
C CYS A 58 5.97 -1.62 7.50
N GLY A 59 6.44 -1.17 8.67
CA GLY A 59 6.05 -1.71 9.97
C GLY A 59 7.09 -2.68 10.55
N ASP A 60 6.73 -3.29 11.66
CA ASP A 60 7.62 -4.15 12.45
C ASP A 60 7.28 -5.62 12.23
N LEU A 61 8.21 -6.37 11.68
CA LEU A 61 8.11 -7.82 11.50
C LEU A 61 8.89 -8.54 12.59
N PHE A 62 8.25 -9.51 13.25
CA PHE A 62 8.83 -10.28 14.36
C PHE A 62 9.25 -11.68 13.90
N GLY A 63 10.28 -12.22 14.56
CA GLY A 63 10.75 -13.58 14.34
C GLY A 63 11.59 -13.77 13.08
N LEU A 64 12.01 -12.69 12.46
CA LEU A 64 12.99 -12.69 11.37
C LEU A 64 14.39 -12.39 11.93
N GLU A 65 15.42 -13.03 11.37
CA GLU A 65 16.80 -12.78 11.77
C GLU A 65 17.21 -11.31 11.49
N PRO A 66 17.75 -10.58 12.48
CA PRO A 66 18.08 -9.16 12.33
C PRO A 66 19.12 -8.86 11.26
N SER A 67 19.93 -9.85 10.89
CA SER A 67 20.97 -9.75 9.86
C SER A 67 20.48 -10.04 8.43
N ALA A 68 19.24 -10.52 8.28
CA ALA A 68 18.70 -10.87 6.97
C ALA A 68 18.28 -9.61 6.22
N ASN A 69 18.50 -9.62 4.91
CA ASN A 69 17.85 -8.66 4.03
C ASN A 69 16.36 -9.02 3.94
N ILE A 70 15.57 -8.45 4.85
CA ILE A 70 14.14 -8.77 5.01
C ILE A 70 13.38 -8.51 3.71
N ALA A 71 13.70 -7.47 2.96
CA ALA A 71 13.06 -7.20 1.68
C ALA A 71 13.29 -8.33 0.67
N ALA A 72 14.52 -8.83 0.59
CA ALA A 72 14.86 -9.97 -0.27
C ALA A 72 14.18 -11.27 0.21
N TYR A 73 14.10 -11.48 1.52
CA TYR A 73 13.39 -12.62 2.10
C TYR A 73 11.89 -12.59 1.74
N LEU A 74 11.23 -11.44 1.90
CA LEU A 74 9.82 -11.27 1.57
C LEU A 74 9.56 -11.47 0.07
N ALA A 75 10.43 -10.91 -0.79
CA ALA A 75 10.31 -11.07 -2.23
C ALA A 75 10.45 -12.54 -2.65
N ARG A 76 11.45 -13.24 -2.12
CA ARG A 76 11.63 -14.67 -2.37
C ARG A 76 10.44 -15.49 -1.88
N SER A 77 9.97 -15.21 -0.67
CA SER A 77 8.78 -15.88 -0.12
C SER A 77 7.53 -15.64 -0.96
N TYR A 78 7.36 -14.43 -1.51
CA TYR A 78 6.28 -14.12 -2.44
C TYR A 78 6.39 -14.91 -3.74
N LEU A 79 7.58 -14.99 -4.33
CA LEU A 79 7.81 -15.76 -5.56
C LEU A 79 7.59 -17.26 -5.36
N GLU A 80 7.92 -17.81 -4.18
CA GLU A 80 7.76 -19.22 -3.86
C GLU A 80 6.31 -19.60 -3.49
N LYS A 81 5.60 -18.75 -2.73
CA LYS A 81 4.33 -19.09 -2.08
C LYS A 81 3.13 -18.28 -2.63
N GLY A 82 3.38 -17.32 -3.53
CA GLY A 82 2.35 -16.40 -3.99
C GLY A 82 1.71 -15.63 -2.83
N ASP A 83 0.40 -15.47 -2.85
CA ASP A 83 -0.34 -14.70 -1.84
C ASP A 83 -0.25 -15.29 -0.42
N GLY A 84 0.05 -16.58 -0.32
CA GLY A 84 0.19 -17.28 0.96
C GLY A 84 1.44 -16.91 1.76
N PHE A 85 2.38 -16.12 1.21
CA PHE A 85 3.62 -15.78 1.90
C PHE A 85 3.39 -15.00 3.20
N VAL A 86 2.30 -14.25 3.29
CA VAL A 86 1.96 -13.44 4.48
C VAL A 86 1.45 -14.26 5.65
N SER A 87 0.96 -15.49 5.44
CA SER A 87 0.39 -16.32 6.52
C SER A 87 1.38 -16.68 7.62
N GLY A 88 2.67 -16.69 7.30
CA GLY A 88 3.73 -16.92 8.29
C GLY A 88 4.31 -15.66 8.93
N LEU A 89 3.87 -14.47 8.49
CA LEU A 89 4.40 -13.23 9.01
C LEU A 89 3.72 -12.86 10.33
N ARG A 90 4.52 -12.39 11.27
CA ARG A 90 4.06 -11.87 12.57
C ARG A 90 4.52 -10.43 12.72
N GLY A 91 3.64 -9.60 13.25
CA GLY A 91 3.94 -8.19 13.47
C GLY A 91 2.89 -7.26 12.89
N THR A 92 3.24 -6.00 12.82
CA THR A 92 2.46 -4.97 12.17
C THR A 92 3.08 -4.66 10.81
N PHE A 93 2.32 -4.75 9.73
CA PHE A 93 2.89 -4.51 8.41
C PHE A 93 1.89 -3.99 7.39
N ALA A 94 2.40 -3.20 6.48
CA ALA A 94 1.81 -2.91 5.19
C ALA A 94 2.83 -3.28 4.10
N ILE A 95 2.47 -4.23 3.24
CA ILE A 95 3.34 -4.72 2.18
C ILE A 95 2.68 -4.40 0.85
N VAL A 96 3.42 -3.75 -0.04
CA VAL A 96 3.00 -3.48 -1.42
C VAL A 96 3.99 -4.13 -2.37
N VAL A 97 3.47 -4.95 -3.26
CA VAL A 97 4.22 -5.64 -4.30
C VAL A 97 3.67 -5.25 -5.66
N TYR A 98 4.53 -4.88 -6.55
CA TYR A 98 4.22 -4.79 -7.97
C TYR A 98 5.02 -5.81 -8.75
N ASP A 99 4.30 -6.74 -9.34
CA ASP A 99 4.86 -7.76 -10.23
C ASP A 99 4.92 -7.20 -11.65
N HIS A 100 6.13 -7.05 -12.17
CA HIS A 100 6.39 -6.48 -13.49
C HIS A 100 6.07 -7.47 -14.62
N THR A 101 6.03 -8.76 -14.34
CA THR A 101 5.78 -9.81 -15.33
C THR A 101 4.30 -9.91 -15.67
N CYS A 102 3.43 -9.85 -14.67
CA CYS A 102 1.98 -9.91 -14.85
C CYS A 102 1.28 -8.54 -14.68
N HIS A 103 2.04 -7.46 -14.51
CA HIS A 103 1.54 -6.09 -14.33
C HIS A 103 0.46 -5.98 -13.23
N THR A 104 0.72 -6.66 -12.12
CA THR A 104 -0.24 -6.73 -11.01
C THR A 104 0.33 -6.06 -9.78
N LEU A 105 -0.44 -5.12 -9.20
CA LEU A 105 -0.18 -4.59 -7.88
C LEU A 105 -0.98 -5.37 -6.85
N LYS A 106 -0.30 -5.81 -5.80
CA LYS A 106 -0.92 -6.41 -4.63
C LYS A 106 -0.47 -5.69 -3.36
N ALA A 107 -1.37 -5.54 -2.41
CA ALA A 107 -1.07 -4.85 -1.17
C ALA A 107 -1.76 -5.55 0.01
N TRP A 108 -0.98 -5.89 1.01
CA TRP A 108 -1.43 -6.59 2.23
C TRP A 108 -1.31 -5.67 3.43
N ILE A 109 -2.22 -5.84 4.37
CA ILE A 109 -2.19 -5.19 5.67
C ILE A 109 -2.29 -6.27 6.75
N ASP A 110 -1.64 -6.05 7.88
CA ASP A 110 -1.66 -6.99 9.00
C ASP A 110 -3.08 -7.31 9.49
N HIS A 111 -3.20 -8.42 10.24
CA HIS A 111 -4.49 -8.94 10.71
C HIS A 111 -5.25 -7.99 11.62
N PHE A 112 -4.54 -7.11 12.34
CA PHE A 112 -5.15 -6.16 13.26
C PHE A 112 -5.37 -4.78 12.62
N GLY A 113 -4.79 -4.53 11.44
CA GLY A 113 -4.82 -3.23 10.79
C GLY A 113 -4.09 -2.16 11.59
N ALA A 114 -3.00 -2.56 12.27
CA ALA A 114 -2.16 -1.64 13.01
C ALA A 114 -1.48 -0.66 12.05
N GLU A 115 -1.00 -1.18 10.91
CA GLU A 115 -0.66 -0.36 9.76
C GLU A 115 -1.92 -0.02 8.97
N ARG A 116 -1.84 1.00 8.12
CA ARG A 116 -2.96 1.45 7.31
C ARG A 116 -2.59 1.54 5.85
N LEU A 117 -3.48 1.02 5.00
CA LEU A 117 -3.44 1.28 3.57
C LEU A 117 -4.78 1.85 3.13
N VAL A 118 -4.71 2.97 2.42
CA VAL A 118 -5.85 3.60 1.76
C VAL A 118 -5.62 3.61 0.27
N PHE A 119 -6.70 3.50 -0.50
CA PHE A 119 -6.62 3.49 -1.95
C PHE A 119 -7.77 4.23 -2.61
N THR A 120 -7.55 4.64 -3.83
CA THR A 120 -8.57 5.20 -4.71
C THR A 120 -8.27 4.85 -6.15
N GLU A 121 -9.31 4.76 -6.95
CA GLU A 121 -9.21 4.57 -8.39
C GLU A 121 -9.62 5.86 -9.12
N VAL A 122 -8.83 6.26 -10.09
CA VAL A 122 -9.10 7.41 -10.94
C VAL A 122 -8.65 7.10 -12.37
N GLU A 123 -9.60 7.08 -13.31
CA GLU A 123 -9.33 6.89 -14.74
C GLU A 123 -8.46 5.67 -15.06
N GLY A 124 -8.78 4.52 -14.46
CA GLY A 124 -8.05 3.27 -14.66
C GLY A 124 -6.68 3.20 -13.97
N SER A 125 -6.32 4.21 -13.19
CA SER A 125 -5.14 4.21 -12.33
C SER A 125 -5.54 3.88 -10.88
N LEU A 126 -4.77 3.04 -10.21
CA LEU A 126 -4.90 2.79 -8.78
C LEU A 126 -3.85 3.60 -8.02
N ALA A 127 -4.28 4.44 -7.11
CA ALA A 127 -3.43 5.10 -6.14
C ALA A 127 -3.63 4.46 -4.77
N ILE A 128 -2.55 4.05 -4.12
CA ILE A 128 -2.53 3.42 -2.81
C ILE A 128 -1.45 4.03 -1.92
N GLY A 129 -1.65 4.02 -0.62
CA GLY A 129 -0.63 4.49 0.32
C GLY A 129 -1.06 4.40 1.77
N THR A 130 -0.13 4.71 2.67
CA THR A 130 -0.37 4.70 4.11
C THR A 130 -1.06 5.97 4.60
N ASN A 131 -1.04 7.04 3.81
CA ASN A 131 -1.60 8.34 4.16
C ASN A 131 -2.63 8.80 3.11
N ILE A 132 -3.84 9.13 3.58
CA ILE A 132 -4.94 9.55 2.71
C ILE A 132 -4.65 10.84 1.93
N ARG A 133 -3.92 11.79 2.52
CA ARG A 133 -3.56 13.06 1.86
C ARG A 133 -2.63 12.79 0.68
N SER A 134 -1.67 11.90 0.87
CA SER A 134 -0.73 11.51 -0.17
C SER A 134 -1.43 10.77 -1.31
N VAL A 135 -2.36 9.86 -1.00
CA VAL A 135 -3.16 9.16 -2.01
C VAL A 135 -4.01 10.13 -2.82
N LEU A 136 -4.63 11.11 -2.18
CA LEU A 136 -5.36 12.16 -2.88
C LEU A 136 -4.44 13.00 -3.78
N ALA A 137 -3.26 13.37 -3.28
CA ALA A 137 -2.29 14.16 -4.04
C ALA A 137 -1.80 13.43 -5.30
N ILE A 138 -1.38 12.16 -5.18
CA ILE A 138 -0.88 11.39 -6.34
C ILE A 138 -1.97 11.04 -7.33
N SER A 139 -3.20 10.83 -6.87
CA SER A 139 -4.33 10.53 -7.74
C SER A 139 -4.93 11.76 -8.43
N GLY A 140 -4.61 12.96 -7.94
CA GLY A 140 -5.25 14.19 -8.38
C GLY A 140 -6.75 14.28 -8.05
N LYS A 141 -7.25 13.37 -7.20
CA LYS A 141 -8.66 13.33 -6.84
C LYS A 141 -9.03 14.45 -5.87
N ARG A 142 -10.10 15.16 -6.19
CA ARG A 142 -10.63 16.20 -5.31
C ARG A 142 -11.24 15.56 -4.04
N PRO A 143 -10.88 16.00 -2.84
CA PRO A 143 -11.47 15.50 -1.62
C PRO A 143 -12.92 15.98 -1.49
N ILE A 144 -13.88 15.05 -1.52
CA ILE A 144 -15.30 15.31 -1.28
C ILE A 144 -15.69 14.52 -0.03
N ILE A 145 -16.19 15.21 0.98
CA ILE A 145 -16.62 14.57 2.24
C ILE A 145 -17.83 13.68 1.95
N ARG A 146 -17.81 12.48 2.52
CA ARG A 146 -18.94 11.55 2.52
C ARG A 146 -19.83 11.83 3.75
N PRO A 147 -21.05 12.33 3.60
CA PRO A 147 -21.89 12.71 4.75
C PRO A 147 -22.12 11.57 5.76
N ALA A 148 -22.33 10.34 5.27
CA ALA A 148 -22.49 9.17 6.12
C ALA A 148 -21.27 8.88 7.02
N ALA A 149 -20.06 9.30 6.62
CA ALA A 149 -18.87 9.13 7.45
C ALA A 149 -18.90 9.96 8.74
N ILE A 150 -19.60 11.09 8.70
CA ILE A 150 -19.81 11.93 9.90
C ILE A 150 -20.70 11.18 10.90
N GLN A 151 -21.77 10.54 10.43
CA GLN A 151 -22.65 9.74 11.28
C GLN A 151 -21.92 8.53 11.85
N GLU A 152 -21.16 7.80 11.01
CA GLU A 152 -20.33 6.67 11.45
C GLU A 152 -19.34 7.10 12.54
N TYR A 153 -18.67 8.25 12.35
CA TYR A 153 -17.74 8.77 13.35
C TYR A 153 -18.42 9.14 14.66
N LEU A 154 -19.57 9.78 14.61
CA LEU A 154 -20.34 10.15 15.82
C LEU A 154 -20.85 8.91 16.57
N GLN A 155 -21.17 7.84 15.85
CA GLN A 155 -21.69 6.61 16.45
C GLN A 155 -20.58 5.71 16.99
N TYR A 156 -19.45 5.57 16.28
CA TYR A 156 -18.40 4.58 16.56
C TYR A 156 -17.08 5.21 17.02
N THR A 157 -16.97 6.54 17.09
CA THR A 157 -15.72 7.27 17.30
C THR A 157 -14.63 7.00 16.25
N CYS A 158 -14.96 6.25 15.23
CA CYS A 158 -14.12 5.97 14.07
C CYS A 158 -14.98 5.78 12.83
N ILE A 159 -14.35 5.80 11.66
CA ILE A 159 -15.01 5.41 10.41
C ILE A 159 -14.57 3.98 10.11
N PRO A 160 -15.47 2.97 10.15
CA PRO A 160 -15.11 1.58 9.91
C PRO A 160 -14.57 1.35 8.50
N ALA A 161 -13.64 0.39 8.36
CA ALA A 161 -13.22 -0.09 7.04
C ALA A 161 -14.41 -0.76 6.32
N PRO A 162 -14.48 -0.70 5.01
CA PRO A 162 -13.52 -0.10 4.07
C PRO A 162 -13.66 1.42 3.91
N ASN A 163 -14.55 2.08 4.60
CA ASN A 163 -14.87 3.49 4.38
C ASN A 163 -13.79 4.45 4.89
N THR A 164 -13.74 5.63 4.28
CA THR A 164 -13.01 6.80 4.77
C THR A 164 -13.93 8.00 4.86
N ILE A 165 -13.39 9.14 5.32
CA ILE A 165 -14.12 10.42 5.32
C ILE A 165 -14.43 10.91 3.90
N TYR A 166 -13.68 10.49 2.89
CA TYR A 166 -13.81 10.99 1.52
C TYR A 166 -14.51 9.99 0.59
N GLN A 167 -15.33 10.52 -0.32
CA GLN A 167 -16.01 9.73 -1.33
C GLN A 167 -15.01 9.06 -2.30
N GLY A 168 -15.21 7.75 -2.53
CA GLY A 168 -14.41 6.96 -3.45
C GLY A 168 -12.95 6.80 -3.02
N VAL A 169 -12.65 7.01 -1.74
CA VAL A 169 -11.38 6.65 -1.10
C VAL A 169 -11.66 5.62 -0.03
N PHE A 170 -10.96 4.50 -0.08
CA PHE A 170 -11.24 3.34 0.75
C PHE A 170 -10.01 2.91 1.56
N LYS A 171 -10.25 2.23 2.66
CA LYS A 171 -9.23 1.51 3.44
C LYS A 171 -9.17 0.06 2.98
N VAL A 172 -8.00 -0.51 2.93
CA VAL A 172 -7.85 -1.96 2.89
C VAL A 172 -8.27 -2.49 4.27
N PRO A 173 -9.24 -3.42 4.36
CA PRO A 173 -9.63 -3.97 5.65
C PRO A 173 -8.51 -4.79 6.30
N PRO A 174 -8.44 -4.88 7.65
CA PRO A 174 -7.48 -5.72 8.36
C PRO A 174 -7.49 -7.16 7.85
N GLY A 175 -6.31 -7.78 7.68
CA GLY A 175 -6.19 -9.14 7.19
C GLY A 175 -6.64 -9.35 5.73
N HIS A 176 -6.62 -8.31 4.91
CA HIS A 176 -7.00 -8.39 3.50
C HIS A 176 -5.83 -8.07 2.57
N VAL A 177 -5.91 -8.63 1.39
CA VAL A 177 -5.09 -8.26 0.24
C VAL A 177 -5.92 -7.49 -0.77
N LEU A 178 -5.41 -6.35 -1.18
CA LEU A 178 -5.92 -5.60 -2.33
C LEU A 178 -5.18 -6.07 -3.57
N THR A 179 -5.90 -6.47 -4.60
CA THR A 179 -5.31 -6.86 -5.90
C THR A 179 -5.84 -5.94 -6.99
N SER A 180 -4.93 -5.40 -7.80
CA SER A 180 -5.26 -4.61 -8.98
C SER A 180 -4.38 -5.03 -10.15
N ARG A 181 -5.01 -5.32 -11.28
CA ARG A 181 -4.34 -5.60 -12.55
C ARG A 181 -4.44 -4.38 -13.45
N SER A 182 -3.33 -4.02 -14.08
CA SER A 182 -3.22 -2.82 -14.93
C SER A 182 -4.17 -2.81 -16.14
N THR A 183 -4.83 -3.91 -16.45
CA THR A 183 -5.51 -4.10 -17.73
C THR A 183 -7.01 -3.90 -17.73
N THR A 184 -7.75 -3.73 -16.61
CA THR A 184 -9.19 -3.43 -16.79
C THR A 184 -10.12 -3.72 -15.59
N THR A 185 -9.67 -4.32 -14.53
CA THR A 185 -10.58 -4.71 -13.44
C THR A 185 -10.50 -3.78 -12.24
N ARG A 186 -11.66 -3.48 -11.66
CA ARG A 186 -11.72 -2.75 -10.40
C ARG A 186 -10.89 -3.47 -9.34
N PRO A 187 -10.13 -2.73 -8.51
CA PRO A 187 -9.40 -3.31 -7.40
C PRO A 187 -10.35 -4.11 -6.49
N CYS A 188 -9.96 -5.30 -6.13
CA CYS A 188 -10.74 -6.16 -5.23
C CYS A 188 -9.92 -6.46 -3.98
N ALA A 189 -10.51 -6.24 -2.81
CA ALA A 189 -9.91 -6.64 -1.54
C ALA A 189 -10.51 -7.98 -1.12
N THR A 190 -9.63 -8.98 -0.89
CA THR A 190 -10.00 -10.29 -0.39
C THR A 190 -9.29 -10.62 0.91
N ALA A 191 -9.98 -11.30 1.84
CA ALA A 191 -9.35 -11.77 3.07
C ALA A 191 -8.29 -12.82 2.74
N PHE A 192 -7.15 -12.77 3.42
CA PHE A 192 -6.18 -13.86 3.40
C PHE A 192 -6.26 -14.64 4.71
N ALA A 193 -6.14 -15.97 4.62
CA ALA A 193 -6.15 -16.83 5.79
C ALA A 193 -4.88 -16.60 6.61
N GLY A 194 -5.04 -16.09 7.82
CA GLY A 194 -4.00 -16.09 8.84
C GLY A 194 -4.06 -17.42 9.60
N SER A 195 -2.92 -18.01 9.86
CA SER A 195 -2.76 -19.13 10.78
C SER A 195 -2.53 -18.64 12.20
#